data_5c36d927b830df77ed08e2bb1a56d8e8
#
_entry.id   5c36d927b830df77ed08e2bb1a56d8e8
#
_cell.length_a   1.000
_cell.length_b   1.000
_cell.length_c   1.000
_cell.angle_alpha   90.00
_cell.angle_beta   90.00
_cell.angle_gamma   90.00
#
_symmetry.space_group_name_H-M   'P 1'
#
loop_
_entity.id
_entity.type
_entity.pdbx_description
1 polymer ?
#
loop_
_entity_poly.entity_id
_entity_poly.type
_entity_poly.pdbx_seq_one_letter_code
_entity_poly.pdbx_strand_id
1 'polypeptide(L)'
;MTAHLAPASRLDALAAAQPLATWRRPAWLICALLGAALVWSHFAKLDEVAIAPAEVVPQGQVKVIQHLEGGIIEQIMVREGQPVARGTPLVQLDLGLVAANREDLQVQLAALGFKRTRLLAEGNNQKLEVSVGGGGDPRLADVLRGERDAYDSRRRQLDSTLAVLMNQQTQREQEVKETEAKRAATEANLRIARQRLALARDLVAQDLISKLEHLDRQRDVEILQGQLAELEQSLPRVRAALAEVQNRANEEISKYRRQAAEELGQVELQIARTREVVAKMTDQARRTQIESPIDGVVKNLRFHTIGGVVKPGDPIMDIVPSNDSLVIEGRVAPVDVGYVSVGQKAVVKVTTYDFVRYGGLEGEVTVLAPDATSDRTGKQYFRVVVQTDKSYLGNGPAEYPISPGMEATIDIHTGEKSVLEYLVSPVLKLKHEAFRER
;
A
#
# COMPACT_ATOMS: atom_id res chain seq x y z
N MET A 1 83.88 58.23 88.03
CA MET A 1 84.36 58.21 86.64
C MET A 1 83.21 57.82 85.74
N THR A 2 82.70 58.84 85.19
CA THR A 2 81.51 58.78 84.33
C THR A 2 81.89 58.75 82.85
N ALA A 3 81.46 57.77 82.09
CA ALA A 3 81.63 57.70 80.62
C ALA A 3 80.25 58.01 79.94
N HIS A 4 80.22 59.13 79.29
CA HIS A 4 79.15 59.56 78.39
C HIS A 4 79.18 58.72 77.09
N LEU A 5 78.10 58.12 76.76
CA LEU A 5 77.86 57.53 75.43
C LEU A 5 77.07 58.52 74.62
N ALA A 6 77.55 58.88 73.43
CA ALA A 6 77.01 59.80 72.48
C ALA A 6 75.70 59.31 71.89
N PRO A 7 74.79 60.15 71.44
CA PRO A 7 73.47 59.76 70.94
C PRO A 7 73.56 59.13 69.57
N ALA A 8 72.81 58.04 69.40
CA ALA A 8 72.54 57.36 68.14
C ALA A 8 71.95 58.34 67.11
N SER A 9 72.18 58.09 65.84
CA SER A 9 71.79 58.92 64.68
C SER A 9 70.28 59.29 64.68
N ARG A 10 69.98 60.49 64.21
CA ARG A 10 68.57 60.93 64.02
C ARG A 10 67.69 59.94 63.28
N LEU A 11 68.24 59.06 62.46
CA LEU A 11 67.53 58.00 61.72
C LEU A 11 67.04 56.88 62.63
N ASP A 12 67.85 56.49 63.66
CA ASP A 12 67.44 55.49 64.63
C ASP A 12 66.31 55.97 65.55
N ALA A 13 66.37 57.30 65.90
CA ALA A 13 65.25 57.92 66.64
C ALA A 13 63.92 58.00 65.85
N LEU A 14 63.99 58.19 64.54
CA LEU A 14 62.82 58.18 63.66
C LEU A 14 62.32 56.78 63.44
N ALA A 15 63.22 55.79 63.35
CA ALA A 15 62.82 54.41 63.21
C ALA A 15 62.11 53.85 64.47
N ALA A 16 62.55 54.31 65.66
CA ALA A 16 61.95 53.91 66.93
C ALA A 16 60.62 54.65 67.23
N ALA A 17 60.31 55.77 66.54
CA ALA A 17 59.12 56.53 66.73
C ALA A 17 57.90 56.11 65.83
N GLN A 18 58.07 55.09 64.97
CA GLN A 18 56.95 54.57 64.19
C GLN A 18 56.37 53.35 64.91
N PRO A 19 55.09 53.46 65.38
CA PRO A 19 54.37 52.30 65.93
C PRO A 19 53.94 51.38 64.80
N LEU A 20 54.79 50.46 64.38
CA LEU A 20 54.45 49.43 63.38
C LEU A 20 53.30 48.46 63.81
N ALA A 21 52.82 48.65 65.02
CA ALA A 21 51.87 47.72 65.63
C ALA A 21 50.40 47.98 65.24
N THR A 22 50.00 49.13 64.69
CA THR A 22 48.60 49.45 64.42
C THR A 22 48.11 48.98 63.06
N TRP A 23 48.99 48.83 62.05
CA TRP A 23 48.57 48.38 60.69
C TRP A 23 48.49 46.89 60.56
N ARG A 24 49.03 46.12 61.46
CA ARG A 24 48.98 44.65 61.41
C ARG A 24 47.55 44.11 61.64
N ARG A 25 46.80 44.69 62.53
CA ARG A 25 45.44 44.29 62.85
C ARG A 25 44.44 44.54 61.67
N PRO A 26 44.38 45.73 61.05
CA PRO A 26 43.54 45.94 59.88
C PRO A 26 44.03 45.15 58.66
N ALA A 27 45.38 44.94 58.48
CA ALA A 27 45.88 44.08 57.39
C ALA A 27 45.40 42.61 57.52
N TRP A 28 45.47 42.07 58.76
CA TRP A 28 44.91 40.73 58.98
C TRP A 28 43.42 40.65 58.78
N LEU A 29 42.65 41.65 59.12
CA LEU A 29 41.23 41.76 58.85
C LEU A 29 40.94 41.81 57.33
N ILE A 30 41.71 42.62 56.59
CA ILE A 30 41.61 42.68 55.14
C ILE A 30 41.96 41.32 54.47
N CYS A 31 43.04 40.68 54.93
CA CYS A 31 43.43 39.36 54.46
C CYS A 31 42.37 38.28 54.79
N ALA A 32 41.79 38.33 55.98
CA ALA A 32 40.72 37.42 56.39
C ALA A 32 39.44 37.68 55.55
N LEU A 33 39.08 38.93 55.26
CA LEU A 33 37.93 39.29 54.44
C LEU A 33 38.16 38.91 52.99
N LEU A 34 39.36 39.09 52.42
CA LEU A 34 39.75 38.61 51.10
C LEU A 34 39.72 37.07 51.02
N GLY A 35 40.24 36.41 52.05
CA GLY A 35 40.16 34.94 52.14
C GLY A 35 38.76 34.44 52.21
N ALA A 36 37.89 35.09 53.02
CA ALA A 36 36.44 34.76 53.08
C ALA A 36 35.72 35.03 51.75
N ALA A 37 36.05 36.15 51.06
CA ALA A 37 35.50 36.46 49.73
C ALA A 37 35.96 35.44 48.66
N LEU A 38 37.20 34.96 48.70
CA LEU A 38 37.67 33.90 47.79
C LEU A 38 36.99 32.57 48.06
N VAL A 39 36.81 32.22 49.34
CA VAL A 39 36.08 31.00 49.70
C VAL A 39 34.60 31.13 49.25
N TRP A 40 33.96 32.28 49.52
CA TRP A 40 32.59 32.51 49.05
C TRP A 40 32.48 32.46 47.51
N SER A 41 33.44 33.09 46.81
CA SER A 41 33.49 33.11 45.34
C SER A 41 33.68 31.72 44.72
N HIS A 42 34.25 30.77 45.47
CA HIS A 42 34.37 29.38 45.03
C HIS A 42 33.05 28.63 45.17
N PHE A 43 32.22 28.92 46.18
CA PHE A 43 30.92 28.27 46.42
C PHE A 43 29.78 28.98 45.75
N ALA A 44 29.92 30.27 45.44
CA ALA A 44 28.89 31.03 44.71
C ALA A 44 28.92 30.62 43.23
N LYS A 45 27.80 30.08 42.77
CA LYS A 45 27.59 29.61 41.40
C LYS A 45 26.84 30.66 40.61
N LEU A 46 27.23 30.83 39.35
CA LEU A 46 26.60 31.63 38.33
C LEU A 46 26.12 30.71 37.22
N ASP A 47 24.88 30.85 36.81
CA ASP A 47 24.33 30.11 35.66
C ASP A 47 24.97 30.59 34.36
N GLU A 48 25.46 29.67 33.55
CA GLU A 48 25.94 29.95 32.20
C GLU A 48 24.84 29.63 31.19
N VAL A 49 24.49 30.61 30.38
CA VAL A 49 23.41 30.48 29.39
C VAL A 49 23.92 30.79 27.99
N ALA A 50 23.54 29.97 27.03
CA ALA A 50 23.73 30.28 25.62
C ALA A 50 22.45 30.98 25.09
N ILE A 51 22.63 32.20 24.56
CA ILE A 51 21.53 33.02 24.08
C ILE A 51 21.36 32.82 22.57
N ALA A 52 20.20 32.39 22.15
CA ALA A 52 19.91 32.15 20.75
C ALA A 52 18.64 32.94 20.30
N PRO A 53 18.74 33.75 19.23
CA PRO A 53 17.52 34.30 18.61
C PRO A 53 16.66 33.16 18.06
N ALA A 54 15.35 33.28 18.20
CA ALA A 54 14.41 32.22 17.90
C ALA A 54 13.09 32.74 17.35
N GLU A 55 12.34 31.83 16.77
CA GLU A 55 11.00 32.07 16.23
C GLU A 55 10.05 30.95 16.66
N VAL A 56 8.82 31.30 16.96
CA VAL A 56 7.76 30.34 17.29
C VAL A 56 7.24 29.70 16.00
N VAL A 57 7.36 28.39 15.89
CA VAL A 57 6.89 27.63 14.73
C VAL A 57 5.95 26.50 15.19
N PRO A 58 4.95 26.11 14.37
CA PRO A 58 4.17 24.92 14.67
C PRO A 58 5.06 23.67 14.56
N GLN A 59 4.89 22.71 15.43
CA GLN A 59 5.63 21.44 15.42
C GLN A 59 5.33 20.62 14.16
N GLY A 60 4.10 20.71 13.62
CA GLY A 60 3.66 20.00 12.43
C GLY A 60 4.15 20.66 11.15
N GLN A 61 4.53 19.80 10.23
CA GLN A 61 4.87 20.24 8.87
C GLN A 61 3.60 20.60 8.10
N VAL A 62 3.66 21.70 7.36
CA VAL A 62 2.62 22.07 6.40
C VAL A 62 2.38 20.91 5.43
N LYS A 63 1.13 20.50 5.29
CA LYS A 63 0.75 19.45 4.34
C LYS A 63 0.33 20.10 3.03
N VAL A 64 1.12 19.84 1.99
CA VAL A 64 0.80 20.27 0.63
C VAL A 64 -0.22 19.30 0.04
N ILE A 65 -1.39 19.78 -0.32
CA ILE A 65 -2.44 19.00 -0.95
C ILE A 65 -2.22 19.01 -2.45
N GLN A 66 -2.07 17.80 -3.00
CA GLN A 66 -1.84 17.56 -4.43
C GLN A 66 -2.78 16.46 -4.92
N HIS A 67 -3.08 16.45 -6.23
CA HIS A 67 -3.84 15.37 -6.84
C HIS A 67 -3.00 14.60 -7.85
N LEU A 68 -3.08 13.27 -7.79
CA LEU A 68 -2.22 12.39 -8.59
C LEU A 68 -2.51 12.49 -10.09
N GLU A 69 -3.79 12.49 -10.45
CA GLU A 69 -4.26 12.47 -11.85
C GLU A 69 -4.54 13.85 -12.42
N GLY A 70 -4.68 14.87 -11.56
CA GLY A 70 -5.21 16.16 -11.97
C GLY A 70 -6.70 16.12 -12.31
N GLY A 71 -7.19 17.07 -13.08
CA GLY A 71 -8.59 17.14 -13.50
C GLY A 71 -9.10 18.57 -13.66
N ILE A 72 -10.37 18.72 -13.99
CA ILE A 72 -11.06 20.01 -14.08
C ILE A 72 -11.71 20.27 -12.72
N ILE A 73 -11.53 21.46 -12.16
CA ILE A 73 -12.16 21.84 -10.90
C ILE A 73 -13.67 22.03 -11.12
N GLU A 74 -14.47 21.15 -10.53
CA GLU A 74 -15.93 21.24 -10.54
C GLU A 74 -16.43 22.18 -9.45
N GLN A 75 -15.86 22.05 -8.22
CA GLN A 75 -16.24 22.85 -7.09
C GLN A 75 -15.09 23.03 -6.11
N ILE A 76 -14.97 24.23 -5.52
CA ILE A 76 -14.07 24.54 -4.41
C ILE A 76 -14.96 24.77 -3.18
N MET A 77 -14.78 23.92 -2.15
CA MET A 77 -15.67 23.89 -0.97
C MET A 77 -15.11 24.69 0.21
N VAL A 78 -13.86 25.14 0.14
CA VAL A 78 -13.17 25.86 1.20
C VAL A 78 -12.58 27.18 0.73
N ARG A 79 -12.30 28.07 1.68
CA ARG A 79 -11.66 29.37 1.44
C ARG A 79 -10.32 29.44 2.16
N GLU A 80 -9.44 30.30 1.68
CA GLU A 80 -8.20 30.58 2.37
C GLU A 80 -8.46 31.16 3.78
N GLY A 81 -7.72 30.65 4.78
CA GLY A 81 -7.92 30.99 6.20
C GLY A 81 -9.03 30.19 6.90
N GLN A 82 -9.75 29.32 6.21
CA GLN A 82 -10.83 28.52 6.81
C GLN A 82 -10.26 27.34 7.61
N PRO A 83 -10.74 27.13 8.86
CA PRO A 83 -10.41 25.91 9.60
C PRO A 83 -11.13 24.69 8.98
N VAL A 84 -10.42 23.59 8.86
CA VAL A 84 -10.91 22.32 8.30
C VAL A 84 -10.52 21.18 9.23
N ALA A 85 -11.44 20.22 9.40
CA ALA A 85 -11.17 18.97 10.09
C ALA A 85 -10.69 17.91 9.12
N ARG A 86 -10.03 16.89 9.65
CA ARG A 86 -9.64 15.71 8.87
C ARG A 86 -10.86 15.08 8.19
N GLY A 87 -10.77 14.77 6.89
CA GLY A 87 -11.85 14.23 6.08
C GLY A 87 -12.83 15.29 5.55
N THR A 88 -12.61 16.58 5.84
CA THR A 88 -13.43 17.64 5.24
C THR A 88 -13.14 17.74 3.75
N PRO A 89 -14.17 17.73 2.87
CA PRO A 89 -13.97 17.90 1.44
C PRO A 89 -13.47 19.33 1.13
N LEU A 90 -12.40 19.39 0.36
CA LEU A 90 -11.71 20.62 0.00
C LEU A 90 -12.05 21.09 -1.42
N VAL A 91 -11.87 20.18 -2.37
CA VAL A 91 -12.08 20.42 -3.81
C VAL A 91 -12.69 19.19 -4.44
N GLN A 92 -13.68 19.40 -5.28
CA GLN A 92 -14.24 18.38 -6.18
C GLN A 92 -13.65 18.57 -7.57
N LEU A 93 -13.04 17.50 -8.10
CA LEU A 93 -12.57 17.47 -9.48
C LEU A 93 -13.56 16.70 -10.35
N ASP A 94 -13.81 17.19 -11.54
CA ASP A 94 -14.51 16.47 -12.60
C ASP A 94 -13.51 15.67 -13.42
N LEU A 95 -13.74 14.37 -13.46
CA LEU A 95 -13.09 13.40 -14.34
C LEU A 95 -14.13 12.78 -15.27
N GLY A 96 -14.99 13.60 -15.91
CA GLY A 96 -16.16 13.18 -16.68
C GLY A 96 -15.95 11.98 -17.62
N LEU A 97 -14.79 11.89 -18.24
CA LEU A 97 -14.34 10.72 -19.02
C LEU A 97 -14.21 9.44 -18.17
N VAL A 98 -13.82 9.56 -16.89
CA VAL A 98 -13.62 8.38 -16.01
C VAL A 98 -14.96 7.77 -15.59
N ALA A 99 -15.96 8.59 -15.31
CA ALA A 99 -17.28 8.12 -14.93
C ALA A 99 -17.96 7.38 -16.11
N ALA A 100 -17.93 7.96 -17.31
CA ALA A 100 -18.47 7.34 -18.51
C ALA A 100 -17.76 6.03 -18.86
N ASN A 101 -16.42 6.02 -18.84
CA ASN A 101 -15.63 4.83 -19.11
C ASN A 101 -15.89 3.71 -18.08
N ARG A 102 -16.11 4.06 -16.80
CA ARG A 102 -16.45 3.08 -15.75
C ARG A 102 -17.80 2.41 -16.04
N GLU A 103 -18.81 3.18 -16.43
CA GLU A 103 -20.13 2.65 -16.75
C GLU A 103 -20.08 1.70 -17.96
N ASP A 104 -19.40 2.09 -19.03
CA ASP A 104 -19.20 1.23 -20.20
C ASP A 104 -18.46 -0.08 -19.85
N LEU A 105 -17.43 -0.01 -19.02
CA LEU A 105 -16.71 -1.20 -18.56
C LEU A 105 -17.57 -2.10 -17.67
N GLN A 106 -18.48 -1.54 -16.88
CA GLN A 106 -19.43 -2.33 -16.09
C GLN A 106 -20.45 -3.07 -17.00
N VAL A 107 -20.94 -2.40 -18.04
CA VAL A 107 -21.80 -3.03 -19.06
C VAL A 107 -21.04 -4.15 -19.77
N GLN A 108 -19.79 -3.91 -20.17
CA GLN A 108 -18.94 -4.92 -20.78
C GLN A 108 -18.69 -6.11 -19.84
N LEU A 109 -18.44 -5.86 -18.56
CA LEU A 109 -18.27 -6.92 -17.56
C LEU A 109 -19.54 -7.77 -17.40
N ALA A 110 -20.71 -7.14 -17.38
CA ALA A 110 -22.00 -7.84 -17.33
C ALA A 110 -22.23 -8.68 -18.58
N ALA A 111 -21.91 -8.15 -19.77
CA ALA A 111 -21.99 -8.87 -21.05
C ALA A 111 -21.09 -10.12 -21.05
N LEU A 112 -19.85 -9.97 -20.59
CA LEU A 112 -18.94 -11.11 -20.41
C LEU A 112 -19.47 -12.13 -19.39
N GLY A 113 -20.18 -11.67 -18.35
CA GLY A 113 -20.86 -12.51 -17.39
C GLY A 113 -21.96 -13.37 -18.03
N PHE A 114 -22.77 -12.82 -18.93
CA PHE A 114 -23.75 -13.58 -19.68
C PHE A 114 -23.13 -14.62 -20.61
N LYS A 115 -22.07 -14.25 -21.33
CA LYS A 115 -21.30 -15.17 -22.17
C LYS A 115 -20.67 -16.30 -21.34
N ARG A 116 -20.12 -15.99 -20.16
CA ARG A 116 -19.60 -17.00 -19.21
C ARG A 116 -20.70 -17.99 -18.80
N THR A 117 -21.88 -17.50 -18.45
CA THR A 117 -23.00 -18.34 -18.02
C THR A 117 -23.47 -19.26 -19.15
N ARG A 118 -23.52 -18.75 -20.39
CA ARG A 118 -23.83 -19.57 -21.58
C ARG A 118 -22.81 -20.69 -21.76
N LEU A 119 -21.52 -20.38 -21.72
CA LEU A 119 -20.45 -21.35 -21.94
C LEU A 119 -20.40 -22.43 -20.84
N LEU A 120 -20.73 -22.05 -19.60
CA LEU A 120 -20.86 -23.01 -18.48
C LEU A 120 -22.07 -23.94 -18.71
N ALA A 121 -23.21 -23.41 -19.20
CA ALA A 121 -24.37 -24.23 -19.53
C ALA A 121 -24.08 -25.20 -20.69
N GLU A 122 -23.36 -24.75 -21.73
CA GLU A 122 -22.89 -25.58 -22.85
C GLU A 122 -21.95 -26.69 -22.37
N GLY A 123 -20.95 -26.36 -21.55
CA GLY A 123 -19.98 -27.33 -21.03
C GLY A 123 -20.60 -28.40 -20.13
N ASN A 124 -21.58 -28.00 -19.31
CA ASN A 124 -22.26 -28.89 -18.37
C ASN A 124 -23.53 -29.56 -18.96
N ASN A 125 -23.84 -29.28 -20.21
CA ASN A 125 -25.06 -29.75 -20.86
C ASN A 125 -26.35 -29.38 -20.09
N GLN A 126 -26.37 -28.18 -19.50
CA GLN A 126 -27.52 -27.64 -18.74
C GLN A 126 -28.31 -26.64 -19.59
N LYS A 127 -29.58 -26.40 -19.23
CA LYS A 127 -30.34 -25.32 -19.83
C LYS A 127 -29.81 -23.97 -19.41
N LEU A 128 -29.80 -23.00 -20.31
CA LEU A 128 -29.40 -21.66 -20.03
C LEU A 128 -30.51 -20.95 -19.23
N GLU A 129 -30.26 -20.79 -17.91
CA GLU A 129 -31.14 -20.03 -17.02
C GLU A 129 -30.46 -18.70 -16.71
N VAL A 130 -30.79 -17.65 -17.43
CA VAL A 130 -30.29 -16.29 -17.16
C VAL A 130 -31.48 -15.37 -17.10
N SER A 131 -31.63 -14.66 -15.97
CA SER A 131 -32.55 -13.55 -15.81
C SER A 131 -31.80 -12.24 -15.75
N VAL A 132 -32.27 -11.20 -16.37
CA VAL A 132 -31.81 -9.83 -16.14
C VAL A 132 -32.29 -9.48 -14.74
N GLY A 133 -31.37 -9.41 -13.76
CA GLY A 133 -31.68 -8.83 -12.45
C GLY A 133 -32.19 -7.40 -12.67
N GLY A 134 -33.30 -7.04 -12.03
CA GLY A 134 -34.18 -5.91 -12.24
C GLY A 134 -33.65 -4.48 -12.31
N GLY A 135 -32.68 -4.18 -13.15
CA GLY A 135 -32.17 -2.85 -13.43
C GLY A 135 -31.87 -2.71 -14.92
N GLY A 136 -32.91 -2.42 -15.71
CA GLY A 136 -32.93 -2.62 -17.14
C GLY A 136 -32.14 -1.62 -17.98
N ASP A 137 -30.81 -1.73 -18.04
CA ASP A 137 -30.09 -1.14 -19.18
C ASP A 137 -30.47 -1.89 -20.45
N PRO A 138 -31.09 -1.21 -21.44
CA PRO A 138 -31.51 -1.84 -22.69
C PRO A 138 -30.38 -2.52 -23.44
N ARG A 139 -29.13 -2.02 -23.30
CA ARG A 139 -27.91 -2.61 -23.89
C ARG A 139 -27.67 -4.03 -23.36
N LEU A 140 -27.90 -4.28 -22.08
CA LEU A 140 -27.72 -5.59 -21.47
C LEU A 140 -28.83 -6.58 -21.90
N ALA A 141 -30.04 -6.08 -22.12
CA ALA A 141 -31.14 -6.91 -22.62
C ALA A 141 -30.86 -7.41 -24.05
N ASP A 142 -30.29 -6.58 -24.91
CA ASP A 142 -29.89 -6.97 -26.27
C ASP A 142 -28.75 -8.00 -26.26
N VAL A 143 -27.74 -7.80 -25.42
CA VAL A 143 -26.63 -8.77 -25.25
C VAL A 143 -27.20 -10.12 -24.77
N LEU A 144 -28.10 -10.11 -23.78
CA LEU A 144 -28.68 -11.34 -23.24
C LEU A 144 -29.49 -12.09 -24.30
N ARG A 145 -30.24 -11.38 -25.15
CA ARG A 145 -30.94 -11.98 -26.28
C ARG A 145 -29.96 -12.64 -27.25
N GLY A 146 -28.91 -11.94 -27.62
CA GLY A 146 -27.87 -12.48 -28.50
C GLY A 146 -27.19 -13.73 -27.94
N GLU A 147 -26.89 -13.78 -26.63
CA GLU A 147 -26.27 -14.95 -26.00
C GLU A 147 -27.26 -16.13 -25.91
N ARG A 148 -28.60 -15.88 -25.73
CA ARG A 148 -29.61 -16.93 -25.80
C ARG A 148 -29.73 -17.49 -27.22
N ASP A 149 -29.81 -16.65 -28.23
CA ASP A 149 -29.87 -17.04 -29.62
C ASP A 149 -28.67 -17.87 -30.05
N ALA A 150 -27.49 -17.48 -29.58
CA ALA A 150 -26.24 -18.21 -29.81
C ALA A 150 -26.27 -19.59 -29.13
N TYR A 151 -26.74 -19.68 -27.87
CA TYR A 151 -26.93 -20.95 -27.18
C TYR A 151 -27.90 -21.87 -27.92
N ASP A 152 -29.08 -21.37 -28.27
CA ASP A 152 -30.12 -22.15 -28.94
C ASP A 152 -29.69 -22.60 -30.34
N SER A 153 -28.94 -21.78 -31.05
CA SER A 153 -28.36 -22.14 -32.35
C SER A 153 -27.33 -23.25 -32.25
N ARG A 154 -26.35 -23.11 -31.34
CA ARG A 154 -25.32 -24.14 -31.09
C ARG A 154 -25.93 -25.44 -30.60
N ARG A 155 -26.93 -25.35 -29.72
CA ARG A 155 -27.64 -26.52 -29.19
C ARG A 155 -28.39 -27.26 -30.30
N ARG A 156 -29.14 -26.55 -31.13
CA ARG A 156 -29.84 -27.14 -32.27
C ARG A 156 -28.86 -27.81 -33.25
N GLN A 157 -27.70 -27.22 -33.49
CA GLN A 157 -26.67 -27.82 -34.34
C GLN A 157 -26.16 -29.14 -33.77
N LEU A 158 -25.83 -29.17 -32.46
CA LEU A 158 -25.44 -30.43 -31.81
C LEU A 158 -26.54 -31.48 -31.85
N ASP A 159 -27.75 -31.12 -31.46
CA ASP A 159 -28.89 -32.04 -31.43
C ASP A 159 -29.20 -32.61 -32.83
N SER A 160 -29.10 -31.79 -33.88
CA SER A 160 -29.24 -32.24 -35.28
C SER A 160 -28.15 -33.23 -35.68
N THR A 161 -26.89 -32.98 -35.33
CA THR A 161 -25.77 -33.87 -35.60
C THR A 161 -25.94 -35.20 -34.85
N LEU A 162 -26.31 -35.13 -33.58
CA LEU A 162 -26.57 -36.35 -32.78
C LEU A 162 -27.77 -37.14 -33.31
N ALA A 163 -28.84 -36.49 -33.77
CA ALA A 163 -29.99 -37.17 -34.39
C ALA A 163 -29.59 -38.00 -35.64
N VAL A 164 -28.72 -37.44 -36.49
CA VAL A 164 -28.18 -38.18 -37.64
C VAL A 164 -27.37 -39.41 -37.20
N LEU A 165 -26.49 -39.21 -36.20
CA LEU A 165 -25.68 -40.31 -35.68
C LEU A 165 -26.52 -41.39 -34.96
N MET A 166 -27.58 -40.99 -34.24
CA MET A 166 -28.54 -41.92 -33.63
C MET A 166 -29.28 -42.75 -34.67
N ASN A 167 -29.72 -42.13 -35.79
CA ASN A 167 -30.33 -42.88 -36.88
C ASN A 167 -29.33 -43.91 -37.50
N GLN A 168 -28.07 -43.50 -37.70
CA GLN A 168 -27.01 -44.40 -38.16
C GLN A 168 -26.75 -45.53 -37.16
N GLN A 169 -26.72 -45.21 -35.88
CA GLN A 169 -26.58 -46.23 -34.82
C GLN A 169 -27.71 -47.25 -34.87
N THR A 170 -28.97 -46.79 -34.95
CA THR A 170 -30.11 -47.67 -35.06
C THR A 170 -30.03 -48.57 -36.30
N GLN A 171 -29.60 -48.03 -37.44
CA GLN A 171 -29.37 -48.84 -38.65
C GLN A 171 -28.31 -49.93 -38.42
N ARG A 172 -27.19 -49.60 -37.82
CA ARG A 172 -26.10 -50.56 -37.50
C ARG A 172 -26.55 -51.59 -36.46
N GLU A 173 -27.35 -51.21 -35.48
CA GLU A 173 -27.93 -52.14 -34.50
C GLU A 173 -28.84 -53.19 -35.18
N GLN A 174 -29.66 -52.74 -36.17
CA GLN A 174 -30.49 -53.67 -36.94
C GLN A 174 -29.63 -54.62 -37.80
N GLU A 175 -28.53 -54.12 -38.40
CA GLU A 175 -27.60 -54.94 -39.17
C GLU A 175 -26.90 -56.02 -38.29
N VAL A 176 -26.54 -55.68 -37.05
CA VAL A 176 -26.01 -56.63 -36.06
C VAL A 176 -27.08 -57.70 -35.77
N LYS A 177 -28.32 -57.29 -35.43
CA LYS A 177 -29.43 -58.24 -35.13
C LYS A 177 -29.73 -59.15 -36.30
N GLU A 178 -29.75 -58.63 -37.52
CA GLU A 178 -29.97 -59.44 -38.75
C GLU A 178 -28.86 -60.45 -38.92
N THR A 179 -27.60 -60.09 -38.75
CA THR A 179 -26.45 -61.00 -38.88
C THR A 179 -26.48 -62.06 -37.78
N GLU A 180 -26.82 -61.69 -36.56
CA GLU A 180 -26.98 -62.63 -35.43
C GLU A 180 -28.14 -63.63 -35.69
N ALA A 181 -29.28 -63.15 -36.23
CA ALA A 181 -30.41 -64.04 -36.60
C ALA A 181 -30.05 -64.99 -37.73
N LYS A 182 -29.32 -64.51 -38.76
CA LYS A 182 -28.81 -65.37 -39.86
C LYS A 182 -27.87 -66.43 -39.33
N ARG A 183 -26.93 -66.02 -38.45
CA ARG A 183 -26.01 -66.97 -37.81
C ARG A 183 -26.75 -68.03 -37.02
N ALA A 184 -27.73 -67.65 -36.17
CA ALA A 184 -28.51 -68.58 -35.37
C ALA A 184 -29.32 -69.55 -36.23
N ALA A 185 -29.93 -69.06 -37.34
CA ALA A 185 -30.67 -69.92 -38.29
C ALA A 185 -29.72 -70.92 -39.01
N THR A 186 -28.55 -70.45 -39.48
CA THR A 186 -27.57 -71.31 -40.13
C THR A 186 -26.99 -72.39 -39.16
N GLU A 187 -26.76 -72.02 -37.92
CA GLU A 187 -26.31 -72.89 -36.84
C GLU A 187 -27.40 -73.96 -36.57
N ALA A 188 -28.67 -73.63 -36.51
CA ALA A 188 -29.77 -74.55 -36.37
C ALA A 188 -29.86 -75.54 -37.59
N ASN A 189 -29.73 -75.04 -38.82
CA ASN A 189 -29.74 -75.81 -40.04
C ASN A 189 -28.54 -76.78 -40.09
N LEU A 190 -27.35 -76.34 -39.70
CA LEU A 190 -26.15 -77.14 -39.62
C LEU A 190 -26.33 -78.30 -38.62
N ARG A 191 -26.93 -78.02 -37.48
CA ARG A 191 -27.24 -79.08 -36.49
C ARG A 191 -28.13 -80.11 -37.06
N ILE A 192 -29.22 -79.75 -37.81
CA ILE A 192 -30.09 -80.74 -38.51
C ILE A 192 -29.37 -81.46 -39.60
N ALA A 193 -28.55 -80.79 -40.43
CA ALA A 193 -27.73 -81.42 -41.46
C ALA A 193 -26.73 -82.46 -40.89
N ARG A 194 -26.09 -82.12 -39.77
CA ARG A 194 -25.19 -83.09 -39.07
C ARG A 194 -25.92 -84.35 -38.57
N GLN A 195 -27.15 -84.17 -38.03
CA GLN A 195 -27.98 -85.31 -37.62
C GLN A 195 -28.36 -86.15 -38.80
N ARG A 196 -28.74 -85.58 -39.96
CA ARG A 196 -29.05 -86.32 -41.19
C ARG A 196 -27.83 -87.04 -41.73
N LEU A 197 -26.66 -86.41 -41.70
CA LEU A 197 -25.40 -87.07 -42.11
C LEU A 197 -25.07 -88.22 -41.20
N ALA A 198 -25.24 -88.16 -39.90
CA ALA A 198 -25.02 -89.22 -38.96
C ALA A 198 -25.95 -90.46 -39.27
N LEU A 199 -27.25 -90.15 -39.46
CA LEU A 199 -28.19 -91.23 -39.88
C LEU A 199 -27.82 -91.83 -41.23
N ALA A 200 -27.46 -91.01 -42.23
CA ALA A 200 -27.00 -91.52 -43.53
C ALA A 200 -25.74 -92.43 -43.44
N ARG A 201 -24.81 -92.07 -42.54
CA ARG A 201 -23.60 -92.89 -42.29
C ARG A 201 -23.95 -94.29 -41.77
N ASP A 202 -24.91 -94.37 -40.83
CA ASP A 202 -25.34 -95.67 -40.26
C ASP A 202 -26.11 -96.48 -41.31
N LEU A 203 -26.92 -95.85 -42.21
CA LEU A 203 -27.60 -96.55 -43.27
C LEU A 203 -26.72 -97.00 -44.41
N VAL A 204 -25.65 -96.26 -44.76
CA VAL A 204 -24.58 -96.75 -45.71
C VAL A 204 -23.84 -97.95 -45.15
N ALA A 205 -23.57 -97.98 -43.86
CA ALA A 205 -22.89 -99.16 -43.22
C ALA A 205 -23.75 -100.43 -43.26
N GLN A 206 -25.08 -100.26 -43.45
CA GLN A 206 -26.07 -101.34 -43.62
C GLN A 206 -26.44 -101.65 -45.11
N ASP A 207 -25.72 -100.97 -46.06
CA ASP A 207 -25.96 -101.03 -47.49
C ASP A 207 -27.46 -100.62 -47.91
N LEU A 208 -28.10 -99.82 -47.06
CA LEU A 208 -29.50 -99.34 -47.27
C LEU A 208 -29.67 -98.07 -48.14
N ILE A 209 -28.58 -97.28 -48.28
CA ILE A 209 -28.48 -96.12 -49.14
C ILE A 209 -27.18 -96.08 -49.95
N SER A 210 -27.24 -95.26 -51.05
CA SER A 210 -26.07 -95.11 -51.94
C SER A 210 -24.94 -94.28 -51.30
N LYS A 211 -23.70 -94.64 -51.61
CA LYS A 211 -22.49 -93.79 -51.22
C LYS A 211 -22.64 -92.37 -51.81
N LEU A 212 -23.25 -92.22 -52.95
CA LEU A 212 -23.45 -90.88 -53.54
C LEU A 212 -24.36 -89.98 -52.65
N GLU A 213 -25.43 -90.56 -52.11
CA GLU A 213 -26.36 -89.86 -51.23
C GLU A 213 -25.68 -89.48 -49.93
N HIS A 214 -24.78 -90.28 -49.36
CA HIS A 214 -23.98 -89.96 -48.22
C HIS A 214 -23.03 -88.73 -48.49
N LEU A 215 -22.37 -88.71 -49.65
CA LEU A 215 -21.52 -87.62 -50.10
C LEU A 215 -22.32 -86.31 -50.29
N ASP A 216 -23.53 -86.46 -50.81
CA ASP A 216 -24.40 -85.27 -50.90
C ASP A 216 -24.78 -84.67 -49.53
N ARG A 217 -25.05 -85.46 -48.51
CA ARG A 217 -25.28 -85.02 -47.14
C ARG A 217 -24.02 -84.42 -46.51
N GLN A 218 -22.83 -85.00 -46.81
CA GLN A 218 -21.58 -84.42 -46.35
C GLN A 218 -21.31 -83.04 -46.98
N ARG A 219 -21.55 -82.92 -48.29
CA ARG A 219 -21.45 -81.65 -48.98
C ARG A 219 -22.38 -80.57 -48.36
N ASP A 220 -23.66 -80.91 -48.02
CA ASP A 220 -24.60 -80.03 -47.38
C ASP A 220 -24.09 -79.52 -46.03
N VAL A 221 -23.46 -80.40 -45.23
CA VAL A 221 -22.80 -80.02 -43.95
C VAL A 221 -21.63 -79.06 -44.16
N GLU A 222 -20.78 -79.35 -45.15
CA GLU A 222 -19.60 -78.52 -45.45
C GLU A 222 -20.00 -77.12 -45.94
N ILE A 223 -21.07 -77.01 -46.79
CA ILE A 223 -21.61 -75.75 -47.26
C ILE A 223 -22.13 -74.90 -46.07
N LEU A 224 -22.93 -75.53 -45.17
CA LEU A 224 -23.47 -74.82 -44.00
C LEU A 224 -22.37 -74.48 -43.01
N GLN A 225 -21.32 -75.27 -42.87
CA GLN A 225 -20.14 -74.88 -42.02
C GLN A 225 -19.42 -73.67 -42.60
N GLY A 226 -19.21 -73.66 -43.93
CA GLY A 226 -18.59 -72.53 -44.61
C GLY A 226 -19.43 -71.25 -44.43
N GLN A 227 -20.76 -71.37 -44.59
CA GLN A 227 -21.65 -70.19 -44.33
C GLN A 227 -21.66 -69.75 -42.90
N LEU A 228 -21.61 -70.68 -41.93
CA LEU A 228 -21.52 -70.28 -40.50
C LEU A 228 -20.18 -69.57 -40.21
N ALA A 229 -19.08 -70.07 -40.73
CA ALA A 229 -17.73 -69.47 -40.56
C ALA A 229 -17.70 -68.03 -41.19
N GLU A 230 -18.33 -67.88 -42.36
CA GLU A 230 -18.44 -66.54 -42.98
C GLU A 230 -19.22 -65.56 -42.08
N LEU A 231 -20.38 -65.99 -41.54
CA LEU A 231 -21.17 -65.15 -40.62
C LEU A 231 -20.43 -64.85 -39.32
N GLU A 232 -19.70 -65.82 -38.77
CA GLU A 232 -18.83 -65.64 -37.57
C GLU A 232 -17.73 -64.64 -37.81
N GLN A 233 -17.15 -64.54 -39.00
CA GLN A 233 -16.15 -63.55 -39.38
C GLN A 233 -16.78 -62.19 -39.70
N SER A 234 -18.02 -62.14 -40.20
CA SER A 234 -18.71 -60.87 -40.51
C SER A 234 -19.22 -60.17 -39.26
N LEU A 235 -19.69 -60.92 -38.25
CA LEU A 235 -20.27 -60.38 -37.02
C LEU A 235 -19.35 -59.38 -36.27
N PRO A 236 -18.05 -59.67 -36.03
CA PRO A 236 -17.13 -58.70 -35.42
C PRO A 236 -17.00 -57.40 -36.22
N ARG A 237 -17.02 -57.50 -37.56
CA ARG A 237 -16.93 -56.35 -38.47
C ARG A 237 -18.18 -55.42 -38.33
N VAL A 238 -19.39 -56.01 -38.32
CA VAL A 238 -20.61 -55.24 -38.15
C VAL A 238 -20.71 -54.62 -36.75
N ARG A 239 -20.29 -55.36 -35.72
CA ARG A 239 -20.18 -54.80 -34.34
C ARG A 239 -19.16 -53.66 -34.21
N ALA A 240 -18.01 -53.77 -34.89
CA ALA A 240 -17.05 -52.69 -34.94
C ALA A 240 -17.59 -51.43 -35.62
N ALA A 241 -18.38 -51.59 -36.70
CA ALA A 241 -19.07 -50.49 -37.37
C ALA A 241 -20.09 -49.80 -36.45
N LEU A 242 -20.83 -50.55 -35.62
CA LEU A 242 -21.70 -49.97 -34.59
C LEU A 242 -20.92 -49.19 -33.55
N ALA A 243 -19.83 -49.75 -33.01
CA ALA A 243 -18.98 -49.09 -32.04
C ALA A 243 -18.35 -47.81 -32.62
N GLU A 244 -17.99 -47.79 -33.89
CA GLU A 244 -17.50 -46.58 -34.57
C GLU A 244 -18.51 -45.43 -34.55
N VAL A 245 -19.78 -45.70 -34.87
CA VAL A 245 -20.83 -44.67 -34.84
C VAL A 245 -21.05 -44.14 -33.40
N GLN A 246 -21.02 -45.05 -32.39
CA GLN A 246 -21.15 -44.65 -30.98
C GLN A 246 -19.98 -43.76 -30.56
N ASN A 247 -18.76 -44.11 -30.96
CA ASN A 247 -17.56 -43.31 -30.68
C ASN A 247 -17.63 -41.94 -31.35
N ARG A 248 -18.10 -41.85 -32.59
CA ARG A 248 -18.33 -40.56 -33.29
C ARG A 248 -19.34 -39.67 -32.55
N ALA A 249 -20.43 -40.25 -32.04
CA ALA A 249 -21.40 -39.48 -31.25
C ALA A 249 -20.75 -38.90 -29.95
N ASN A 250 -19.97 -39.72 -29.25
CA ASN A 250 -19.23 -39.28 -28.06
C ASN A 250 -18.16 -38.23 -28.41
N GLU A 251 -17.51 -38.36 -29.55
CA GLU A 251 -16.51 -37.42 -30.04
C GLU A 251 -17.15 -36.04 -30.30
N GLU A 252 -18.32 -35.96 -30.97
CA GLU A 252 -19.01 -34.70 -31.21
C GLU A 252 -19.47 -34.02 -29.92
N ILE A 253 -19.96 -34.77 -28.93
CA ILE A 253 -20.27 -34.23 -27.58
C ILE A 253 -19.01 -33.70 -26.92
N SER A 254 -17.90 -34.43 -26.97
CA SER A 254 -16.63 -34.04 -26.39
C SER A 254 -16.05 -32.81 -27.06
N LYS A 255 -16.14 -32.70 -28.37
CA LYS A 255 -15.71 -31.54 -29.17
C LYS A 255 -16.51 -30.29 -28.79
N TYR A 256 -17.84 -30.39 -28.70
CA TYR A 256 -18.71 -29.31 -28.26
C TYR A 256 -18.30 -28.79 -26.87
N ARG A 257 -18.10 -29.71 -25.92
CA ARG A 257 -17.62 -29.35 -24.55
C ARG A 257 -16.26 -28.71 -24.53
N ARG A 258 -15.29 -29.24 -25.31
CA ARG A 258 -13.96 -28.64 -25.40
C ARG A 258 -14.02 -27.22 -25.95
N GLN A 259 -14.77 -26.99 -27.02
CA GLN A 259 -14.94 -25.64 -27.58
C GLN A 259 -15.54 -24.67 -26.56
N ALA A 260 -16.57 -25.09 -25.81
CA ALA A 260 -17.14 -24.29 -24.75
C ALA A 260 -16.11 -24.01 -23.62
N ALA A 261 -15.30 -24.97 -23.24
CA ALA A 261 -14.27 -24.83 -22.21
C ALA A 261 -13.11 -23.89 -22.65
N GLU A 262 -12.67 -24.00 -23.90
CA GLU A 262 -11.63 -23.13 -24.48
C GLU A 262 -12.12 -21.67 -24.53
N GLU A 263 -13.33 -21.43 -25.04
CA GLU A 263 -13.94 -20.11 -25.06
C GLU A 263 -14.16 -19.57 -23.64
N LEU A 264 -14.57 -20.43 -22.69
CA LEU A 264 -14.73 -20.07 -21.28
C LEU A 264 -13.40 -19.58 -20.67
N GLY A 265 -12.30 -20.27 -20.92
CA GLY A 265 -10.98 -19.84 -20.46
C GLY A 265 -10.59 -18.45 -20.97
N GLN A 266 -10.91 -18.15 -22.24
CA GLN A 266 -10.66 -16.81 -22.81
C GLN A 266 -11.56 -15.76 -22.18
N VAL A 267 -12.83 -16.06 -21.95
CA VAL A 267 -13.80 -15.15 -21.31
C VAL A 267 -13.42 -14.89 -19.85
N GLU A 268 -13.02 -15.89 -19.11
CA GLU A 268 -12.54 -15.73 -17.71
C GLU A 268 -11.33 -14.79 -17.64
N LEU A 269 -10.39 -14.92 -18.55
CA LEU A 269 -9.23 -14.01 -18.65
C LEU A 269 -9.68 -12.58 -18.96
N GLN A 270 -10.63 -12.40 -19.87
CA GLN A 270 -11.19 -11.07 -20.18
C GLN A 270 -11.93 -10.48 -18.99
N ILE A 271 -12.73 -11.27 -18.27
CA ILE A 271 -13.42 -10.85 -17.05
C ILE A 271 -12.40 -10.38 -16.00
N ALA A 272 -11.33 -11.16 -15.78
CA ALA A 272 -10.29 -10.78 -14.82
C ALA A 272 -9.65 -9.44 -15.17
N ARG A 273 -9.25 -9.24 -16.42
CA ARG A 273 -8.66 -7.98 -16.91
C ARG A 273 -9.64 -6.81 -16.79
N THR A 274 -10.88 -6.99 -17.21
CA THR A 274 -11.90 -5.94 -17.16
C THR A 274 -12.23 -5.56 -15.72
N ARG A 275 -12.29 -6.54 -14.79
CA ARG A 275 -12.48 -6.27 -13.35
C ARG A 275 -11.37 -5.41 -12.77
N GLU A 276 -10.12 -5.69 -13.12
CA GLU A 276 -8.97 -4.90 -12.68
C GLU A 276 -9.06 -3.46 -13.18
N VAL A 277 -9.42 -3.26 -14.45
CA VAL A 277 -9.61 -1.92 -15.01
C VAL A 277 -10.77 -1.19 -14.32
N VAL A 278 -11.90 -1.87 -14.06
CA VAL A 278 -13.04 -1.30 -13.31
C VAL A 278 -12.63 -0.92 -11.88
N ALA A 279 -11.86 -1.75 -11.19
CA ALA A 279 -11.35 -1.44 -9.86
C ALA A 279 -10.48 -0.18 -9.87
N LYS A 280 -9.53 -0.08 -10.82
CA LYS A 280 -8.69 1.09 -11.01
C LYS A 280 -9.51 2.36 -11.29
N MET A 281 -10.51 2.30 -12.17
CA MET A 281 -11.39 3.43 -12.47
C MET A 281 -12.26 3.81 -11.27
N THR A 282 -12.67 2.84 -10.46
CA THR A 282 -13.44 3.09 -9.23
C THR A 282 -12.58 3.82 -8.18
N ASP A 283 -11.33 3.41 -8.00
CA ASP A 283 -10.40 4.08 -7.10
C ASP A 283 -10.07 5.50 -7.59
N GLN A 284 -9.91 5.67 -8.90
CA GLN A 284 -9.71 6.97 -9.51
C GLN A 284 -10.94 7.88 -9.30
N ALA A 285 -12.15 7.33 -9.45
CA ALA A 285 -13.39 8.07 -9.19
C ALA A 285 -13.55 8.46 -7.70
N ARG A 286 -13.07 7.65 -6.76
CA ARG A 286 -13.08 8.03 -5.33
C ARG A 286 -12.14 9.19 -5.03
N ARG A 287 -11.02 9.28 -5.72
CA ARG A 287 -10.04 10.37 -5.54
C ARG A 287 -10.48 11.70 -6.16
N THR A 288 -11.59 11.76 -6.92
CA THR A 288 -12.09 13.04 -7.43
C THR A 288 -12.45 14.04 -6.34
N GLN A 289 -12.86 13.55 -5.18
CA GLN A 289 -13.07 14.37 -3.99
C GLN A 289 -11.78 14.41 -3.17
N ILE A 290 -11.18 15.59 -3.10
CA ILE A 290 -9.96 15.82 -2.33
C ILE A 290 -10.35 16.24 -0.92
N GLU A 291 -9.92 15.47 0.08
CA GLU A 291 -10.23 15.67 1.49
C GLU A 291 -8.99 16.09 2.27
N SER A 292 -9.21 16.79 3.40
CA SER A 292 -8.13 17.15 4.31
C SER A 292 -7.57 15.91 5.03
N PRO A 293 -6.24 15.66 4.99
CA PRO A 293 -5.62 14.55 5.72
C PRO A 293 -5.46 14.82 7.22
N ILE A 294 -5.57 16.09 7.66
CA ILE A 294 -5.34 16.54 9.03
C ILE A 294 -6.33 17.65 9.43
N ASP A 295 -6.44 17.90 10.73
CA ASP A 295 -7.08 19.11 11.25
C ASP A 295 -6.15 20.29 11.08
N GLY A 296 -6.63 21.39 10.49
CA GLY A 296 -5.76 22.53 10.20
C GLY A 296 -6.47 23.72 9.60
N VAL A 297 -5.71 24.67 9.12
CA VAL A 297 -6.19 25.88 8.44
C VAL A 297 -5.67 25.89 7.00
N VAL A 298 -6.57 26.17 6.07
CA VAL A 298 -6.24 26.28 4.63
C VAL A 298 -5.39 27.52 4.39
N LYS A 299 -4.26 27.34 3.68
CA LYS A 299 -3.33 28.39 3.29
C LYS A 299 -2.92 28.21 1.83
N ASN A 300 -2.55 29.29 1.15
CA ASN A 300 -2.01 29.26 -0.22
C ASN A 300 -2.92 28.51 -1.20
N LEU A 301 -4.20 28.82 -1.23
CA LEU A 301 -5.11 28.27 -2.26
C LEU A 301 -4.67 28.78 -3.65
N ARG A 302 -4.15 27.89 -4.50
CA ARG A 302 -3.56 28.28 -5.80
C ARG A 302 -4.57 28.41 -6.93
N PHE A 303 -5.68 27.70 -6.81
CA PHE A 303 -6.73 27.68 -7.80
C PHE A 303 -8.00 28.32 -7.21
N HIS A 304 -8.51 29.36 -7.88
CA HIS A 304 -9.66 30.13 -7.41
C HIS A 304 -10.84 30.05 -8.38
N THR A 305 -10.63 29.43 -9.56
CA THR A 305 -11.60 29.45 -10.65
C THR A 305 -12.20 28.06 -10.86
N ILE A 306 -13.51 27.96 -10.84
CA ILE A 306 -14.24 26.76 -11.28
C ILE A 306 -14.01 26.59 -12.78
N GLY A 307 -13.81 25.37 -13.25
CA GLY A 307 -13.41 25.05 -14.62
C GLY A 307 -11.89 25.14 -14.88
N GLY A 308 -11.10 25.53 -13.84
CA GLY A 308 -9.64 25.51 -13.93
C GLY A 308 -9.10 24.09 -14.05
N VAL A 309 -7.99 23.93 -14.79
CA VAL A 309 -7.35 22.62 -14.99
C VAL A 309 -6.16 22.48 -14.06
N VAL A 310 -6.19 21.44 -13.22
CA VAL A 310 -5.11 21.02 -12.34
C VAL A 310 -4.32 19.91 -13.04
N LYS A 311 -3.01 20.09 -13.16
CA LYS A 311 -2.14 19.06 -13.75
C LYS A 311 -1.81 17.95 -12.72
N PRO A 312 -1.46 16.74 -13.18
CA PRO A 312 -0.98 15.70 -12.29
C PRO A 312 0.18 16.16 -11.40
N GLY A 313 0.03 16.03 -10.08
CA GLY A 313 1.05 16.43 -9.11
C GLY A 313 1.11 17.91 -8.78
N ASP A 314 0.29 18.76 -9.38
CA ASP A 314 0.28 20.19 -9.05
C ASP A 314 -0.25 20.41 -7.63
N PRO A 315 0.41 21.27 -6.83
CA PRO A 315 -0.09 21.65 -5.51
C PRO A 315 -1.32 22.55 -5.63
N ILE A 316 -2.38 22.16 -4.94
CA ILE A 316 -3.68 22.84 -4.96
C ILE A 316 -3.76 23.86 -3.82
N MET A 317 -3.44 23.43 -2.60
CA MET A 317 -3.42 24.25 -1.40
C MET A 317 -2.49 23.65 -0.36
N ASP A 318 -2.19 24.43 0.67
CA ASP A 318 -1.42 24.00 1.82
C ASP A 318 -2.36 23.94 3.06
N ILE A 319 -2.18 22.94 3.94
CA ILE A 319 -2.89 22.87 5.21
C ILE A 319 -1.87 22.98 6.34
N VAL A 320 -2.05 24.00 7.18
CA VAL A 320 -1.26 24.20 8.39
C VAL A 320 -1.99 23.53 9.55
N PRO A 321 -1.38 22.58 10.26
CA PRO A 321 -2.01 21.93 11.41
C PRO A 321 -2.46 22.94 12.48
N SER A 322 -3.65 22.78 13.04
CA SER A 322 -4.19 23.66 14.08
C SER A 322 -3.96 23.17 15.50
N ASN A 323 -3.72 21.86 15.68
CA ASN A 323 -3.62 21.21 16.99
C ASN A 323 -2.17 20.90 17.41
N ASP A 324 -1.18 21.38 16.68
CA ASP A 324 0.19 21.07 17.02
C ASP A 324 0.68 21.95 18.19
N SER A 325 1.39 21.30 19.11
CA SER A 325 2.20 21.99 20.10
C SER A 325 3.15 22.97 19.39
N LEU A 326 3.21 24.19 19.90
CA LEU A 326 4.17 25.16 19.40
C LEU A 326 5.56 24.75 19.85
N VAL A 327 6.52 24.86 18.96
CA VAL A 327 7.93 24.70 19.28
C VAL A 327 8.66 25.96 18.92
N ILE A 328 9.76 26.22 19.63
CA ILE A 328 10.58 27.39 19.40
C ILE A 328 11.84 26.96 18.67
N GLU A 329 11.99 27.45 17.44
CA GLU A 329 13.17 27.19 16.64
C GLU A 329 14.22 28.29 16.86
N GLY A 330 15.33 27.95 17.49
CA GLY A 330 16.42 28.84 17.79
C GLY A 330 17.64 28.66 16.89
N ARG A 331 18.44 29.71 16.78
CA ARG A 331 19.67 29.76 15.99
C ARG A 331 20.87 29.95 16.92
N VAL A 332 21.48 28.84 17.31
CA VAL A 332 22.66 28.85 18.20
C VAL A 332 23.91 29.20 17.41
N ALA A 333 24.75 30.10 17.95
CA ALA A 333 26.01 30.45 17.32
C ALA A 333 27.01 29.28 17.37
N PRO A 334 27.91 29.13 16.38
CA PRO A 334 28.93 28.05 16.38
C PRO A 334 29.84 28.01 17.59
N VAL A 335 30.02 29.15 18.25
CA VAL A 335 30.86 29.26 19.47
C VAL A 335 30.20 28.63 20.70
N ASP A 336 28.86 28.57 20.72
CA ASP A 336 28.05 28.11 21.86
C ASP A 336 27.57 26.67 21.70
N VAL A 337 27.52 26.15 20.45
CA VAL A 337 26.98 24.81 20.15
C VAL A 337 27.64 23.68 20.89
N GLY A 338 28.98 23.83 21.20
CA GLY A 338 29.74 22.82 21.94
C GLY A 338 29.27 22.60 23.38
N TYR A 339 28.49 23.55 23.92
CA TYR A 339 27.94 23.50 25.29
C TYR A 339 26.43 23.17 25.30
N VAL A 340 25.77 23.13 24.15
CA VAL A 340 24.34 22.83 24.03
C VAL A 340 24.16 21.34 23.76
N SER A 341 23.26 20.72 24.51
CA SER A 341 22.91 19.30 24.37
C SER A 341 21.37 19.09 24.46
N VAL A 342 20.90 18.04 23.82
CA VAL A 342 19.48 17.63 23.94
C VAL A 342 19.21 17.26 25.39
N GLY A 343 18.04 17.68 25.92
CA GLY A 343 17.64 17.47 27.31
C GLY A 343 17.97 18.62 28.24
N GLN A 344 18.67 19.67 27.78
CA GLN A 344 18.96 20.86 28.60
C GLN A 344 17.72 21.72 28.77
N LYS A 345 17.57 22.30 29.96
CA LYS A 345 16.54 23.27 30.28
C LYS A 345 16.81 24.58 29.55
N ALA A 346 15.75 25.18 29.03
CA ALA A 346 15.81 26.45 28.35
C ALA A 346 14.65 27.35 28.80
N VAL A 347 14.93 28.65 28.87
CA VAL A 347 13.89 29.66 29.13
C VAL A 347 13.65 30.46 27.85
N VAL A 348 12.42 30.42 27.35
CA VAL A 348 12.03 31.13 26.14
C VAL A 348 11.39 32.47 26.53
N LYS A 349 11.95 33.55 26.00
CA LYS A 349 11.48 34.90 26.17
C LYS A 349 10.87 35.39 24.86
N VAL A 350 9.56 35.52 24.81
CA VAL A 350 8.84 36.02 23.60
C VAL A 350 8.98 37.55 23.53
N THR A 351 9.55 38.06 22.44
CA THR A 351 9.88 39.48 22.27
C THR A 351 8.62 40.40 22.28
N THR A 352 7.48 39.84 21.91
CA THR A 352 6.18 40.56 21.87
C THR A 352 5.68 40.97 23.27
N TYR A 353 6.13 40.26 24.32
CA TYR A 353 5.71 40.50 25.71
C TYR A 353 6.89 40.88 26.60
N ASP A 354 6.64 41.78 27.56
CA ASP A 354 7.68 42.20 28.51
C ASP A 354 8.04 41.04 29.46
N PHE A 355 9.25 40.49 29.27
CA PHE A 355 9.78 39.36 30.04
C PHE A 355 9.86 39.69 31.57
N VAL A 356 10.18 40.92 31.93
CA VAL A 356 10.32 41.31 33.34
C VAL A 356 8.96 41.25 34.05
N ARG A 357 7.90 41.50 33.34
CA ARG A 357 6.55 41.54 33.89
C ARG A 357 5.81 40.19 33.81
N TYR A 358 5.98 39.46 32.73
CA TYR A 358 5.21 38.24 32.45
C TYR A 358 5.99 36.96 32.56
N GLY A 359 7.32 37.03 32.77
CA GLY A 359 8.21 35.88 32.85
C GLY A 359 8.52 35.26 31.49
N GLY A 360 9.26 34.14 31.50
CA GLY A 360 9.56 33.31 30.33
C GLY A 360 8.84 31.98 30.39
N LEU A 361 8.80 31.28 29.26
CA LEU A 361 8.32 29.91 29.19
C LEU A 361 9.46 28.95 29.48
N GLU A 362 9.26 28.06 30.42
CA GLU A 362 10.14 26.94 30.63
C GLU A 362 9.97 25.92 29.52
N GLY A 363 11.06 25.35 29.05
CA GLY A 363 11.09 24.35 28.02
C GLY A 363 12.37 23.52 28.06
N GLU A 364 12.43 22.54 27.19
CA GLU A 364 13.55 21.62 27.07
C GLU A 364 14.03 21.54 25.62
N VAL A 365 15.33 21.46 25.41
CA VAL A 365 15.94 21.24 24.10
C VAL A 365 15.62 19.83 23.62
N THR A 366 14.79 19.71 22.58
CA THR A 366 14.40 18.41 22.03
C THR A 366 15.22 18.00 20.81
N VAL A 367 15.67 18.97 20.00
CA VAL A 367 16.46 18.71 18.80
C VAL A 367 17.61 19.72 18.72
N LEU A 368 18.81 19.23 18.43
CA LEU A 368 19.96 20.03 18.04
C LEU A 368 20.44 19.52 16.67
N ALA A 369 20.49 20.39 15.66
CA ALA A 369 20.96 20.01 14.34
C ALA A 369 22.45 19.59 14.38
N PRO A 370 22.84 18.49 13.73
CA PRO A 370 24.24 18.03 13.75
C PRO A 370 25.15 18.86 12.85
N ASP A 371 24.60 19.66 11.95
CA ASP A 371 25.33 20.48 10.98
C ASP A 371 24.92 21.96 11.05
N ALA A 372 25.82 22.81 10.57
CA ALA A 372 25.60 24.25 10.52
C ALA A 372 24.80 24.62 9.25
N THR A 373 23.80 25.45 9.42
CA THR A 373 23.02 26.06 8.35
C THR A 373 23.45 27.52 8.18
N SER A 374 23.45 28.03 6.96
CA SER A 374 23.75 29.44 6.68
C SER A 374 22.47 30.26 6.57
N ASP A 375 22.41 31.40 7.27
CA ASP A 375 21.33 32.37 7.11
C ASP A 375 21.48 33.14 5.75
N ARG A 376 20.44 33.89 5.36
CA ARG A 376 20.45 34.75 4.15
C ARG A 376 21.60 35.76 4.11
N THR A 377 22.18 36.09 5.26
CA THR A 377 23.34 36.98 5.41
C THR A 377 24.68 36.25 5.35
N GLY A 378 24.71 34.91 5.18
CA GLY A 378 25.91 34.09 5.17
C GLY A 378 26.46 33.72 6.55
N LYS A 379 25.80 34.11 7.64
CA LYS A 379 26.20 33.67 8.99
C LYS A 379 25.78 32.21 9.21
N GLN A 380 26.72 31.41 9.72
CA GLN A 380 26.48 30.03 10.12
C GLN A 380 25.84 29.97 11.50
N TYR A 381 24.84 29.10 11.66
CA TYR A 381 24.22 28.81 12.94
C TYR A 381 23.79 27.33 12.99
N PHE A 382 23.61 26.82 14.19
CA PHE A 382 23.04 25.49 14.43
C PHE A 382 21.58 25.66 14.85
N ARG A 383 20.71 24.89 14.19
CA ARG A 383 19.28 24.91 14.51
C ARG A 383 19.04 24.11 15.78
N VAL A 384 18.40 24.73 16.75
CA VAL A 384 17.92 24.10 17.98
C VAL A 384 16.40 24.19 18.04
N VAL A 385 15.73 23.15 18.53
CA VAL A 385 14.28 23.14 18.75
C VAL A 385 14.05 22.95 20.24
N VAL A 386 13.33 23.90 20.83
CA VAL A 386 12.91 23.86 22.23
C VAL A 386 11.41 23.64 22.29
N GLN A 387 11.00 22.64 23.03
CA GLN A 387 9.59 22.36 23.31
C GLN A 387 9.24 23.01 24.65
N THR A 388 8.15 23.76 24.70
CA THR A 388 7.65 24.41 25.91
C THR A 388 6.46 23.67 26.48
N ASP A 389 6.32 23.68 27.79
CA ASP A 389 5.20 23.02 28.49
C ASP A 389 3.86 23.75 28.25
N LYS A 390 3.90 25.04 27.94
CA LYS A 390 2.72 25.89 27.76
C LYS A 390 2.83 26.68 26.46
N SER A 391 1.67 26.92 25.84
CA SER A 391 1.54 27.76 24.65
C SER A 391 1.04 29.18 24.96
N TYR A 392 1.11 29.62 26.23
CA TYR A 392 0.67 30.94 26.69
C TYR A 392 1.56 31.44 27.85
N LEU A 393 1.66 32.74 28.01
CA LEU A 393 2.27 33.40 29.13
C LEU A 393 1.22 33.82 30.16
N GLY A 394 1.56 33.84 31.45
CA GLY A 394 0.66 34.20 32.52
C GLY A 394 -0.07 33.01 33.17
N ASN A 395 -1.15 33.31 33.88
CA ASN A 395 -1.90 32.35 34.70
C ASN A 395 -3.02 31.60 33.96
N GLY A 396 -3.34 32.02 32.72
CA GLY A 396 -4.43 31.44 31.96
C GLY A 396 -4.22 31.46 30.45
N PRO A 397 -4.78 30.45 29.71
CA PRO A 397 -4.56 30.30 28.26
C PRO A 397 -5.14 31.46 27.41
N ALA A 398 -6.01 32.27 27.97
CA ALA A 398 -6.66 33.40 27.26
C ALA A 398 -5.95 34.75 27.45
N GLU A 399 -4.98 34.88 28.39
CA GLU A 399 -4.39 36.19 28.70
C GLU A 399 -3.36 36.61 27.65
N TYR A 400 -2.37 35.76 27.36
CA TYR A 400 -1.26 36.09 26.46
C TYR A 400 -0.93 34.86 25.57
N PRO A 401 -1.76 34.57 24.54
CA PRO A 401 -1.54 33.44 23.68
C PRO A 401 -0.30 33.65 22.80
N ILE A 402 0.47 32.57 22.61
CA ILE A 402 1.62 32.58 21.71
C ILE A 402 1.14 32.08 20.34
N SER A 403 1.52 32.81 19.31
CA SER A 403 1.13 32.52 17.94
C SER A 403 2.36 32.20 17.08
N PRO A 404 2.23 31.30 16.09
CA PRO A 404 3.30 31.05 15.12
C PRO A 404 3.77 32.36 14.44
N GLY A 405 5.08 32.48 14.23
CA GLY A 405 5.68 33.67 13.63
C GLY A 405 6.09 34.74 14.63
N MET A 406 5.85 34.55 15.93
CA MET A 406 6.38 35.49 16.96
C MET A 406 7.88 35.29 17.12
N GLU A 407 8.61 36.42 17.25
CA GLU A 407 10.02 36.41 17.56
C GLU A 407 10.25 36.10 19.06
N ALA A 408 11.26 35.33 19.36
CA ALA A 408 11.63 34.94 20.71
C ALA A 408 13.16 34.90 20.87
N THR A 409 13.59 34.85 22.12
CA THR A 409 14.98 34.54 22.47
C THR A 409 14.98 33.37 23.43
N ILE A 410 15.89 32.43 23.19
CA ILE A 410 16.05 31.23 24.01
C ILE A 410 17.32 31.40 24.84
N ASP A 411 17.19 31.27 26.15
CA ASP A 411 18.33 31.17 27.09
C ASP A 411 18.50 29.69 27.48
N ILE A 412 19.47 29.00 26.88
CA ILE A 412 19.73 27.58 27.14
C ILE A 412 20.71 27.48 28.29
N HIS A 413 20.35 26.76 29.34
CA HIS A 413 21.25 26.51 30.49
C HIS A 413 22.34 25.53 30.07
N THR A 414 23.58 26.03 29.93
CA THR A 414 24.74 25.24 29.49
C THR A 414 25.56 24.70 30.65
N GLY A 415 25.43 25.28 31.84
CA GLY A 415 26.13 24.83 33.03
C GLY A 415 26.14 25.86 34.15
N GLU A 416 26.89 25.58 35.18
CA GLU A 416 27.13 26.47 36.33
C GLU A 416 28.64 26.73 36.44
N LYS A 417 29.05 27.99 36.55
CA LYS A 417 30.47 28.37 36.84
C LYS A 417 30.56 29.08 38.18
N SER A 418 31.63 28.83 38.92
CA SER A 418 31.89 29.59 40.15
C SER A 418 32.27 31.04 39.82
N VAL A 419 31.93 31.98 40.72
CA VAL A 419 32.35 33.38 40.59
C VAL A 419 33.87 33.51 40.50
N LEU A 420 34.62 32.64 41.20
CA LEU A 420 36.06 32.58 41.12
C LEU A 420 36.56 32.21 39.71
N GLU A 421 35.94 31.19 39.10
CA GLU A 421 36.28 30.73 37.74
C GLU A 421 35.98 31.81 36.70
N TYR A 422 34.88 32.54 36.87
CA TYR A 422 34.49 33.66 36.01
C TYR A 422 35.51 34.80 36.07
N LEU A 423 36.01 35.16 37.28
CA LEU A 423 37.02 36.20 37.45
C LEU A 423 38.42 35.79 36.98
N VAL A 424 38.78 34.52 37.08
CA VAL A 424 40.10 34.00 36.70
C VAL A 424 40.19 33.62 35.23
N SER A 425 39.06 33.29 34.59
CA SER A 425 38.96 32.86 33.19
C SER A 425 39.61 33.81 32.16
N PRO A 426 39.48 35.18 32.25
CA PRO A 426 40.15 36.09 31.33
C PRO A 426 41.69 36.04 31.48
N VAL A 427 42.18 35.88 32.70
CA VAL A 427 43.62 35.81 32.99
C VAL A 427 44.23 34.49 32.46
N LEU A 428 43.50 33.38 32.57
CA LEU A 428 43.92 32.09 32.03
C LEU A 428 43.89 32.06 30.49
N LYS A 429 42.90 32.75 29.86
CA LYS A 429 42.88 32.93 28.40
C LYS A 429 44.08 33.73 27.90
N LEU A 430 44.43 34.84 28.58
CA LEU A 430 45.61 35.64 28.28
C LEU A 430 46.90 34.79 28.36
N LYS A 431 47.02 33.89 29.36
CA LYS A 431 48.17 33.00 29.51
C LYS A 431 48.29 32.01 28.34
N HIS A 432 47.17 31.52 27.80
CA HIS A 432 47.18 30.57 26.69
C HIS A 432 47.40 31.22 25.32
N GLU A 433 46.94 32.47 25.14
CA GLU A 433 47.07 33.21 23.89
C GLU A 433 48.36 34.02 23.77
N ALA A 434 48.84 34.63 24.89
CA ALA A 434 50.02 35.51 24.88
C ALA A 434 51.37 34.81 24.71
N PHE A 435 51.45 33.48 24.86
CA PHE A 435 52.70 32.70 24.72
C PHE A 435 52.71 31.76 23.49
N ARG A 436 51.86 32.02 22.50
CA ARG A 436 51.88 31.33 21.20
C ARG A 436 52.15 32.34 20.10
N GLU A 437 53.38 32.39 19.65
CA GLU A 437 53.76 32.97 18.36
C GLU A 437 53.52 31.97 17.24
N ARG A 438 52.98 32.44 16.15
CA ARG A 438 52.77 31.66 14.92
C ARG A 438 54.06 31.63 14.14
#